data_ad5ddfcbcacb5acb51e66b4e768530e8
#
_entry.id   ad5ddfcbcacb5acb51e66b4e768530e8
#
_cell.length_a   1.000
_cell.length_b   1.000
_cell.length_c   1.000
_cell.angle_alpha   90.00
_cell.angle_beta   90.00
_cell.angle_gamma   90.00
#
_symmetry.space_group_name_H-M   'P 1'
#
loop_
_entity.id
_entity.type
_entity.pdbx_description
1 polymer ?
#
loop_
_entity_poly.entity_id
_entity_poly.type
_entity_poly.pdbx_seq_one_letter_code
_entity_poly.pdbx_strand_id
1 'polypeptide(L)'
;KNGIAVPMVDDVKRTDLLFPEIAFNHLSIIPAVVFLLGLTAATFATTDSALTALTTSFCVDFLGMDKKSKNYELGITNSKKLEKTRHFVHLGFSFLMFLVIIIFNSLNDKSVVTMIFKVASYTYGPLLGLYAFGLFMKSKTVNDKLVPFICIISPIVCFLISKNSAALFGDYVIDNELIILNGLITFIGLLMISKPATENTRF
;
A
#
# COMPACT_ATOMS: atom_id res chain seq x y z
N LYS A 1 4.75 -35.11 19.41
CA LYS A 1 5.55 -34.19 18.60
C LYS A 1 5.32 -34.55 17.11
N ASN A 2 4.12 -34.41 16.64
CA ASN A 2 3.80 -34.63 15.22
C ASN A 2 4.16 -33.34 14.48
N GLY A 3 5.32 -33.31 13.82
CA GLY A 3 5.72 -32.20 13.01
C GLY A 3 4.77 -32.09 11.80
N ILE A 4 3.92 -31.04 11.77
CA ILE A 4 3.11 -30.75 10.59
C ILE A 4 4.08 -30.16 9.56
N ALA A 5 4.18 -30.82 8.41
CA ALA A 5 5.01 -30.34 7.33
C ALA A 5 4.38 -29.05 6.74
N VAL A 6 5.23 -28.07 6.42
CA VAL A 6 4.75 -26.87 5.71
C VAL A 6 4.24 -27.27 4.33
N PRO A 7 3.03 -26.88 3.92
CA PRO A 7 2.50 -27.19 2.60
C PRO A 7 3.46 -26.72 1.49
N MET A 8 3.66 -27.57 0.50
CA MET A 8 4.46 -27.26 -0.68
C MET A 8 3.56 -27.24 -1.91
N VAL A 9 3.67 -26.22 -2.73
CA VAL A 9 3.01 -26.11 -4.03
C VAL A 9 4.08 -25.79 -5.05
N ASP A 10 4.22 -26.62 -6.08
CA ASP A 10 5.25 -26.49 -7.12
C ASP A 10 6.68 -26.36 -6.54
N ASP A 11 7.04 -27.20 -5.58
CA ASP A 11 8.30 -27.21 -4.83
C ASP A 11 8.62 -25.94 -4.01
N VAL A 12 7.66 -25.03 -3.89
CA VAL A 12 7.76 -23.83 -3.07
C VAL A 12 7.05 -24.00 -1.74
N LYS A 13 7.74 -23.71 -0.62
CA LYS A 13 7.12 -23.73 0.71
C LYS A 13 6.13 -22.57 0.84
N ARG A 14 4.86 -22.90 1.09
CA ARG A 14 3.74 -21.99 1.24
C ARG A 14 3.37 -21.86 2.72
N THR A 15 4.05 -20.97 3.42
CA THR A 15 3.82 -20.72 4.85
C THR A 15 2.46 -20.07 5.13
N ASP A 16 1.91 -19.35 4.17
CA ASP A 16 0.56 -18.77 4.18
C ASP A 16 -0.56 -19.81 4.23
N LEU A 17 -0.32 -21.02 3.71
CA LEU A 17 -1.27 -22.14 3.74
C LEU A 17 -1.21 -22.97 5.02
N LEU A 18 -0.24 -22.73 5.90
CA LEU A 18 -0.03 -23.55 7.09
C LEU A 18 -1.23 -23.48 8.07
N PHE A 19 -1.76 -22.28 8.33
CA PHE A 19 -2.92 -22.12 9.21
C PHE A 19 -4.20 -22.74 8.65
N PRO A 20 -4.58 -22.52 7.36
CA PRO A 20 -5.68 -23.25 6.74
C PRO A 20 -5.50 -24.78 6.81
N GLU A 21 -4.30 -25.28 6.51
CA GLU A 21 -3.99 -26.71 6.57
C GLU A 21 -4.25 -27.28 7.96
N ILE A 22 -3.75 -26.62 9.00
CA ILE A 22 -3.97 -27.05 10.39
C ILE A 22 -5.48 -26.99 10.72
N ALA A 23 -6.16 -25.92 10.37
CA ALA A 23 -7.56 -25.72 10.73
C ALA A 23 -8.47 -26.74 10.08
N PHE A 24 -8.24 -27.11 8.82
CA PHE A 24 -9.14 -27.99 8.06
C PHE A 24 -8.77 -29.46 8.16
N ASN A 25 -7.48 -29.80 8.25
CA ASN A 25 -7.02 -31.18 8.17
C ASN A 25 -6.54 -31.78 9.51
N HIS A 26 -6.23 -30.93 10.50
CA HIS A 26 -5.68 -31.40 11.78
C HIS A 26 -6.54 -31.06 13.01
N LEU A 27 -7.54 -30.20 12.85
CA LEU A 27 -8.48 -29.89 13.92
C LEU A 27 -9.86 -30.47 13.66
N SER A 28 -10.71 -30.50 14.71
CA SER A 28 -12.11 -30.90 14.56
C SER A 28 -12.94 -29.86 13.80
N ILE A 29 -14.16 -30.21 13.39
CA ILE A 29 -15.03 -29.37 12.55
C ILE A 29 -15.36 -28.01 13.21
N ILE A 30 -15.49 -27.95 14.52
CA ILE A 30 -15.87 -26.72 15.23
C ILE A 30 -14.77 -25.64 15.11
N PRO A 31 -13.49 -25.88 15.45
CA PRO A 31 -12.40 -24.95 15.21
C PRO A 31 -12.25 -24.55 13.73
N ALA A 32 -12.45 -25.49 12.79
CA ALA A 32 -12.39 -25.20 11.37
C ALA A 32 -13.46 -24.17 10.94
N VAL A 33 -14.71 -24.34 11.39
CA VAL A 33 -15.81 -23.40 11.10
C VAL A 33 -15.56 -22.04 11.77
N VAL A 34 -15.10 -21.99 13.02
CA VAL A 34 -14.75 -20.74 13.70
C VAL A 34 -13.63 -20.01 12.99
N PHE A 35 -12.59 -20.74 12.56
CA PHE A 35 -11.50 -20.17 11.76
C PHE A 35 -12.00 -19.55 10.46
N LEU A 36 -12.85 -20.27 9.71
CA LEU A 36 -13.42 -19.79 8.45
C LEU A 36 -14.27 -18.52 8.66
N LEU A 37 -15.14 -18.51 9.66
CA LEU A 37 -15.96 -17.36 10.01
C LEU A 37 -15.11 -16.15 10.44
N GLY A 38 -14.10 -16.39 11.27
CA GLY A 38 -13.17 -15.33 11.70
C GLY A 38 -12.37 -14.75 10.54
N LEU A 39 -11.85 -15.59 9.64
CA LEU A 39 -11.13 -15.15 8.45
C LEU A 39 -12.03 -14.33 7.52
N THR A 40 -13.26 -14.81 7.28
CA THR A 40 -14.24 -14.11 6.45
C THR A 40 -14.58 -12.74 7.06
N ALA A 41 -14.88 -12.68 8.35
CA ALA A 41 -15.19 -11.43 9.03
C ALA A 41 -14.04 -10.42 8.99
N ALA A 42 -12.80 -10.87 9.21
CA ALA A 42 -11.61 -10.04 9.13
C ALA A 42 -11.39 -9.50 7.70
N THR A 43 -11.60 -10.33 6.69
CA THR A 43 -11.48 -9.93 5.28
C THR A 43 -12.51 -8.88 4.91
N PHE A 44 -13.77 -9.04 5.32
CA PHE A 44 -14.82 -8.05 5.06
C PHE A 44 -14.50 -6.72 5.73
N ALA A 45 -14.13 -6.73 7.01
CA ALA A 45 -13.84 -5.51 7.75
C ALA A 45 -12.69 -4.69 7.14
N THR A 46 -11.61 -5.36 6.72
CA THR A 46 -10.45 -4.68 6.12
C THR A 46 -10.73 -4.19 4.71
N THR A 47 -11.42 -4.98 3.89
CA THR A 47 -11.74 -4.61 2.50
C THR A 47 -12.71 -3.44 2.44
N ASP A 48 -13.77 -3.45 3.24
CA ASP A 48 -14.75 -2.36 3.29
C ASP A 48 -14.11 -1.05 3.74
N SER A 49 -13.28 -1.11 4.78
CA SER A 49 -12.52 0.04 5.28
C SER A 49 -11.60 0.62 4.22
N ALA A 50 -10.83 -0.21 3.50
CA ALA A 50 -9.93 0.21 2.44
C ALA A 50 -10.68 0.83 1.26
N LEU A 51 -11.76 0.21 0.79
CA LEU A 51 -12.60 0.73 -0.29
C LEU A 51 -13.24 2.07 0.06
N THR A 52 -13.73 2.20 1.28
CA THR A 52 -14.34 3.45 1.77
C THR A 52 -13.29 4.56 1.86
N ALA A 53 -12.10 4.27 2.35
CA ALA A 53 -10.99 5.23 2.42
C ALA A 53 -10.57 5.72 1.02
N LEU A 54 -10.34 4.80 0.08
CA LEU A 54 -9.98 5.12 -1.31
C LEU A 54 -11.06 5.94 -2.00
N THR A 55 -12.32 5.53 -1.86
CA THR A 55 -13.47 6.24 -2.43
C THR A 55 -13.57 7.65 -1.88
N THR A 56 -13.43 7.81 -0.57
CA THR A 56 -13.55 9.11 0.09
C THR A 56 -12.40 10.04 -0.30
N SER A 57 -11.16 9.55 -0.24
CA SER A 57 -9.99 10.34 -0.64
C SER A 57 -10.10 10.79 -2.10
N PHE A 58 -10.47 9.89 -3.01
CA PHE A 58 -10.65 10.27 -4.41
C PHE A 58 -11.77 11.28 -4.62
N CYS A 59 -12.90 11.12 -3.96
CA CYS A 59 -14.03 12.04 -4.05
C CYS A 59 -13.68 13.43 -3.49
N VAL A 60 -12.94 13.49 -2.39
CA VAL A 60 -12.57 14.75 -1.74
C VAL A 60 -11.41 15.42 -2.47
N ASP A 61 -10.30 14.69 -2.68
CA ASP A 61 -9.05 15.27 -3.14
C ASP A 61 -9.06 15.56 -4.66
N PHE A 62 -9.61 14.63 -5.46
CA PHE A 62 -9.62 14.78 -6.93
C PHE A 62 -10.92 15.39 -7.46
N LEU A 63 -12.08 15.01 -6.94
CA LEU A 63 -13.37 15.52 -7.42
C LEU A 63 -13.82 16.79 -6.70
N GLY A 64 -13.14 17.18 -5.62
CA GLY A 64 -13.45 18.36 -4.82
C GLY A 64 -14.85 18.33 -4.22
N MET A 65 -15.32 17.13 -3.82
CA MET A 65 -16.69 16.95 -3.33
C MET A 65 -16.93 17.63 -1.98
N ASP A 66 -15.91 17.91 -1.20
CA ASP A 66 -16.04 18.67 0.04
C ASP A 66 -16.59 20.08 -0.22
N LYS A 67 -16.03 20.80 -1.19
CA LYS A 67 -16.53 22.11 -1.61
C LYS A 67 -17.95 22.05 -2.18
N LYS A 68 -18.27 20.97 -2.90
CA LYS A 68 -19.62 20.75 -3.44
C LYS A 68 -20.62 20.38 -2.35
N SER A 69 -20.20 19.71 -1.31
CA SER A 69 -21.02 19.39 -0.14
C SER A 69 -21.40 20.66 0.64
N LYS A 70 -20.46 21.58 0.86
CA LYS A 70 -20.75 22.89 1.46
C LYS A 70 -21.75 23.70 0.61
N ASN A 71 -21.63 23.65 -0.72
CA ASN A 71 -22.60 24.29 -1.63
C ASN A 71 -23.99 23.62 -1.59
N TYR A 72 -24.05 22.32 -1.23
CA TYR A 72 -25.30 21.63 -1.02
C TYR A 72 -26.04 22.12 0.24
N GLU A 73 -25.33 22.31 1.35
CA GLU A 73 -25.90 22.89 2.58
C GLU A 73 -26.45 24.30 2.34
N LEU A 74 -25.90 25.01 1.37
CA LEU A 74 -26.39 26.30 0.88
C LEU A 74 -27.52 26.19 -0.17
N GLY A 75 -28.03 24.98 -0.48
CA GLY A 75 -29.11 24.73 -1.44
C GLY A 75 -28.72 24.85 -2.93
N ILE A 76 -27.42 24.96 -3.24
CA ILE A 76 -26.93 25.22 -4.61
C ILE A 76 -26.66 23.92 -5.39
N THR A 77 -26.46 22.79 -4.71
CA THR A 77 -26.05 21.53 -5.36
C THR A 77 -27.04 20.39 -5.04
N ASN A 78 -27.29 19.49 -6.01
CA ASN A 78 -28.17 18.36 -5.86
C ASN A 78 -27.48 17.17 -5.14
N SER A 79 -27.95 16.81 -3.95
CA SER A 79 -27.43 15.69 -3.14
C SER A 79 -27.40 14.35 -3.87
N LYS A 80 -28.47 14.06 -4.64
CA LYS A 80 -28.59 12.79 -5.39
C LYS A 80 -27.48 12.63 -6.44
N LYS A 81 -26.98 13.74 -7.00
CA LYS A 81 -25.87 13.70 -7.98
C LYS A 81 -24.55 13.38 -7.28
N LEU A 82 -24.30 13.94 -6.10
CA LEU A 82 -23.10 13.66 -5.31
C LEU A 82 -23.06 12.19 -4.87
N GLU A 83 -24.18 11.69 -4.40
CA GLU A 83 -24.36 10.30 -3.97
C GLU A 83 -24.10 9.31 -5.13
N LYS A 84 -24.72 9.54 -6.30
CA LYS A 84 -24.48 8.73 -7.51
C LYS A 84 -23.01 8.72 -7.93
N THR A 85 -22.34 9.87 -7.89
CA THR A 85 -20.93 9.97 -8.22
C THR A 85 -20.08 9.16 -7.24
N ARG A 86 -20.37 9.25 -5.95
CA ARG A 86 -19.68 8.47 -4.90
C ARG A 86 -19.86 6.96 -5.10
N HIS A 87 -21.08 6.51 -5.41
CA HIS A 87 -21.35 5.10 -5.71
C HIS A 87 -20.60 4.63 -6.96
N PHE A 88 -20.56 5.44 -8.01
CA PHE A 88 -19.83 5.09 -9.22
C PHE A 88 -18.31 4.97 -8.99
N VAL A 89 -17.74 5.88 -8.22
CA VAL A 89 -16.33 5.83 -7.82
C VAL A 89 -16.06 4.58 -6.97
N HIS A 90 -16.95 4.28 -6.03
CA HIS A 90 -16.84 3.09 -5.17
C HIS A 90 -16.86 1.80 -5.99
N LEU A 91 -17.78 1.69 -6.94
CA LEU A 91 -17.85 0.55 -7.86
C LEU A 91 -16.60 0.44 -8.73
N GLY A 92 -16.05 1.58 -9.18
CA GLY A 92 -14.81 1.63 -9.92
C GLY A 92 -13.61 1.09 -9.14
N PHE A 93 -13.46 1.50 -7.86
CA PHE A 93 -12.42 0.96 -6.99
C PHE A 93 -12.63 -0.51 -6.65
N SER A 94 -13.88 -0.95 -6.45
CA SER A 94 -14.19 -2.37 -6.24
C SER A 94 -13.76 -3.22 -7.44
N PHE A 95 -14.04 -2.76 -8.65
CA PHE A 95 -13.61 -3.43 -9.88
C PHE A 95 -12.08 -3.44 -10.04
N LEU A 96 -11.41 -2.32 -9.71
CA LEU A 96 -9.96 -2.24 -9.73
C LEU A 96 -9.33 -3.21 -8.73
N MET A 97 -9.85 -3.29 -7.50
CA MET A 97 -9.39 -4.25 -6.49
C MET A 97 -9.57 -5.69 -6.97
N PHE A 98 -10.70 -6.01 -7.62
CA PHE A 98 -10.94 -7.33 -8.20
C PHE A 98 -9.90 -7.67 -9.28
N LEU A 99 -9.58 -6.74 -10.18
CA LEU A 99 -8.53 -6.92 -11.18
C LEU A 99 -7.16 -7.15 -10.54
N VAL A 100 -6.82 -6.36 -9.52
CA VAL A 100 -5.55 -6.53 -8.79
C VAL A 100 -5.46 -7.93 -8.19
N ILE A 101 -6.52 -8.44 -7.57
CA ILE A 101 -6.55 -9.80 -7.00
C ILE A 101 -6.31 -10.86 -8.08
N ILE A 102 -6.95 -10.75 -9.26
CA ILE A 102 -6.75 -11.69 -10.38
C ILE A 102 -5.29 -11.64 -10.86
N ILE A 103 -4.74 -10.44 -11.06
CA ILE A 103 -3.35 -10.27 -11.50
C ILE A 103 -2.38 -10.89 -10.50
N PHE A 104 -2.55 -10.61 -9.21
CA PHE A 104 -1.73 -11.19 -8.16
C PHE A 104 -1.83 -12.70 -8.11
N ASN A 105 -3.02 -13.26 -8.24
CA ASN A 105 -3.23 -14.70 -8.26
C ASN A 105 -2.55 -15.37 -9.48
N SER A 106 -2.54 -14.69 -10.62
CA SER A 106 -1.90 -15.19 -11.85
C SER A 106 -0.37 -15.12 -11.82
N LEU A 107 0.19 -14.14 -11.09
CA LEU A 107 1.65 -13.90 -11.02
C LEU A 107 2.32 -14.61 -9.83
N ASN A 108 1.57 -15.31 -9.01
CA ASN A 108 2.02 -15.72 -7.69
C ASN A 108 2.55 -17.16 -7.65
N ASP A 109 3.85 -17.31 -7.91
CA ASP A 109 4.61 -18.54 -7.68
C ASP A 109 5.18 -18.63 -6.24
N LYS A 110 5.01 -17.59 -5.41
CA LYS A 110 5.55 -17.48 -4.05
C LYS A 110 4.47 -17.12 -3.04
N SER A 111 4.82 -17.12 -1.74
CA SER A 111 3.92 -16.64 -0.70
C SER A 111 3.37 -15.25 -1.02
N VAL A 112 2.04 -15.09 -1.04
CA VAL A 112 1.32 -13.83 -1.27
C VAL A 112 1.80 -12.75 -0.31
N VAL A 113 2.05 -13.10 0.94
CA VAL A 113 2.51 -12.19 1.99
C VAL A 113 3.86 -11.57 1.61
N THR A 114 4.81 -12.39 1.19
CA THR A 114 6.15 -11.91 0.78
C THR A 114 6.04 -10.95 -0.41
N MET A 115 5.19 -11.25 -1.39
CA MET A 115 5.01 -10.38 -2.56
C MET A 115 4.35 -9.05 -2.19
N ILE A 116 3.36 -9.04 -1.30
CA ILE A 116 2.73 -7.83 -0.79
C ILE A 116 3.75 -6.95 -0.07
N PHE A 117 4.58 -7.51 0.83
CA PHE A 117 5.63 -6.76 1.51
C PHE A 117 6.64 -6.16 0.53
N LYS A 118 7.02 -6.91 -0.50
CA LYS A 118 7.93 -6.42 -1.53
C LYS A 118 7.34 -5.24 -2.31
N VAL A 119 6.09 -5.34 -2.77
CA VAL A 119 5.40 -4.24 -3.45
C VAL A 119 5.22 -3.05 -2.50
N ALA A 120 4.85 -3.30 -1.25
CA ALA A 120 4.73 -2.26 -0.24
C ALA A 120 6.06 -1.52 0.01
N SER A 121 7.18 -2.24 0.02
CA SER A 121 8.51 -1.63 0.20
C SER A 121 8.87 -0.64 -0.91
N TYR A 122 8.45 -0.91 -2.15
CA TYR A 122 8.65 0.03 -3.24
C TYR A 122 7.70 1.21 -3.23
N THR A 123 6.46 1.03 -2.78
CA THR A 123 5.43 2.09 -2.80
C THR A 123 5.46 2.96 -1.54
N TYR A 124 5.69 2.37 -0.37
CA TYR A 124 5.70 3.11 0.90
C TYR A 124 7.04 3.77 1.22
N GLY A 125 8.13 3.33 0.59
CA GLY A 125 9.43 3.96 0.76
C GLY A 125 9.42 5.46 0.45
N PRO A 126 8.97 5.90 -0.73
CA PRO A 126 8.85 7.32 -1.04
C PRO A 126 7.93 8.09 -0.09
N LEU A 127 6.82 7.48 0.35
CA LEU A 127 5.93 8.09 1.34
C LEU A 127 6.63 8.30 2.68
N LEU A 128 7.41 7.32 3.13
CA LEU A 128 8.22 7.42 4.35
C LEU A 128 9.25 8.56 4.24
N GLY A 129 9.92 8.68 3.10
CA GLY A 129 10.89 9.74 2.82
C GLY A 129 10.25 11.13 2.81
N LEU A 130 9.09 11.29 2.16
CA LEU A 130 8.30 12.52 2.15
C LEU A 130 7.85 12.92 3.57
N TYR A 131 7.31 11.97 4.31
CA TYR A 131 6.85 12.19 5.68
C TYR A 131 8.00 12.60 6.60
N ALA A 132 9.11 11.87 6.55
CA ALA A 132 10.30 12.19 7.32
C ALA A 132 10.85 13.58 6.96
N PHE A 133 10.89 13.93 5.67
CA PHE A 133 11.32 15.24 5.23
C PHE A 133 10.42 16.36 5.80
N GLY A 134 9.10 16.21 5.72
CA GLY A 134 8.15 17.17 6.27
C GLY A 134 8.27 17.34 7.80
N LEU A 135 8.56 16.22 8.50
CA LEU A 135 8.70 16.24 9.96
C LEU A 135 10.02 16.89 10.43
N PHE A 136 11.14 16.53 9.80
CA PHE A 136 12.48 16.94 10.26
C PHE A 136 12.97 18.24 9.62
N MET A 137 12.49 18.60 8.42
CA MET A 137 12.99 19.74 7.65
C MET A 137 11.99 20.91 7.56
N LYS A 138 11.38 21.28 8.69
CA LYS A 138 10.37 22.36 8.79
C LYS A 138 10.83 23.73 8.26
N SER A 139 12.14 23.99 8.23
CA SER A 139 12.72 25.24 7.74
C SER A 139 13.10 25.20 6.26
N LYS A 140 12.75 24.13 5.55
CA LYS A 140 13.05 23.98 4.13
C LYS A 140 11.77 23.81 3.32
N THR A 141 11.77 24.37 2.12
CA THR A 141 10.73 24.18 1.10
C THR A 141 11.30 23.43 -0.09
N VAL A 142 10.47 22.62 -0.73
CA VAL A 142 10.85 21.88 -1.94
C VAL A 142 10.07 22.41 -3.14
N ASN A 143 10.63 22.21 -4.32
CA ASN A 143 9.90 22.51 -5.55
C ASN A 143 8.91 21.37 -5.85
N ASP A 144 7.61 21.64 -5.67
CA ASP A 144 6.53 20.66 -5.83
C ASP A 144 6.56 19.93 -7.17
N LYS A 145 7.03 20.60 -8.24
CA LYS A 145 7.13 20.01 -9.58
C LYS A 145 8.18 18.91 -9.68
N LEU A 146 9.21 18.94 -8.84
CA LEU A 146 10.30 17.94 -8.83
C LEU A 146 10.03 16.78 -7.87
N VAL A 147 9.16 16.94 -6.90
CA VAL A 147 8.82 15.90 -5.91
C VAL A 147 8.34 14.60 -6.58
N PRO A 148 7.40 14.61 -7.54
CA PRO A 148 6.93 13.39 -8.19
C PRO A 148 8.05 12.62 -8.89
N PHE A 149 9.01 13.33 -9.51
CA PHE A 149 10.14 12.70 -10.17
C PHE A 149 11.04 11.95 -9.19
N ILE A 150 11.31 12.53 -8.01
CA ILE A 150 12.08 11.85 -6.97
C ILE A 150 11.33 10.62 -6.45
N CYS A 151 10.02 10.73 -6.23
CA CYS A 151 9.19 9.61 -5.78
C CYS A 151 9.13 8.45 -6.80
N ILE A 152 9.31 8.72 -8.09
CA ILE A 152 9.37 7.70 -9.14
C ILE A 152 10.80 7.14 -9.28
N ILE A 153 11.83 7.99 -9.22
CA ILE A 153 13.22 7.58 -9.37
C ILE A 153 13.68 6.73 -8.19
N SER A 154 13.26 7.06 -6.97
CA SER A 154 13.70 6.36 -5.76
C SER A 154 13.37 4.85 -5.78
N PRO A 155 12.14 4.38 -6.08
CA PRO A 155 11.85 2.97 -6.23
C PRO A 155 12.64 2.29 -7.35
N ILE A 156 12.90 3.00 -8.45
CA ILE A 156 13.68 2.47 -9.59
C ILE A 156 15.13 2.22 -9.16
N VAL A 157 15.75 3.18 -8.49
CA VAL A 157 17.11 3.03 -7.95
C VAL A 157 17.14 1.89 -6.93
N CYS A 158 16.15 1.84 -6.05
CA CYS A 158 16.01 0.78 -5.05
C CYS A 158 15.86 -0.61 -5.69
N PHE A 159 15.10 -0.72 -6.78
CA PHE A 159 14.95 -1.94 -7.56
C PHE A 159 16.28 -2.38 -8.19
N LEU A 160 17.05 -1.45 -8.75
CA LEU A 160 18.36 -1.73 -9.32
C LEU A 160 19.37 -2.22 -8.25
N ILE A 161 19.34 -1.61 -7.06
CA ILE A 161 20.16 -2.03 -5.92
C ILE A 161 19.75 -3.43 -5.47
N SER A 162 18.44 -3.69 -5.31
CA SER A 162 17.92 -4.99 -4.91
C SER A 162 18.29 -6.10 -5.93
N LYS A 163 18.19 -5.80 -7.21
CA LYS A 163 18.56 -6.76 -8.27
C LYS A 163 20.05 -7.11 -8.27
N ASN A 164 20.91 -6.15 -7.90
CA ASN A 164 22.36 -6.34 -7.84
C ASN A 164 22.86 -6.55 -6.40
N SER A 165 21.98 -6.85 -5.45
CA SER A 165 22.35 -6.98 -4.02
C SER A 165 23.41 -8.03 -3.79
N ALA A 166 23.34 -9.18 -4.47
CA ALA A 166 24.34 -10.24 -4.37
C ALA A 166 25.74 -9.80 -4.85
N ALA A 167 25.82 -8.94 -5.87
CA ALA A 167 27.09 -8.39 -6.36
C ALA A 167 27.66 -7.29 -5.46
N LEU A 168 26.78 -6.54 -4.77
CA LEU A 168 27.17 -5.40 -3.92
C LEU A 168 27.46 -5.83 -2.46
N PHE A 169 26.73 -6.81 -1.94
CA PHE A 169 26.74 -7.21 -0.53
C PHE A 169 27.06 -8.70 -0.31
N GLY A 170 27.54 -9.40 -1.35
CA GLY A 170 27.80 -10.84 -1.29
C GLY A 170 26.49 -11.64 -1.27
N ASP A 171 26.40 -12.67 -0.40
CA ASP A 171 25.22 -13.54 -0.32
C ASP A 171 23.99 -12.89 0.38
N TYR A 172 24.10 -11.61 0.75
CA TYR A 172 23.00 -10.91 1.41
C TYR A 172 21.98 -10.38 0.40
N VAL A 173 20.74 -10.85 0.53
CA VAL A 173 19.60 -10.38 -0.26
C VAL A 173 18.82 -9.36 0.55
N ILE A 174 18.81 -8.10 0.08
CA ILE A 174 18.01 -7.04 0.68
C ILE A 174 16.54 -7.30 0.33
N ASP A 175 15.69 -7.50 1.33
CA ASP A 175 14.26 -7.78 1.15
C ASP A 175 13.40 -6.75 1.92
N ASN A 176 13.19 -6.93 3.21
CA ASN A 176 12.33 -6.06 4.01
C ASN A 176 12.95 -4.68 4.31
N GLU A 177 14.26 -4.57 4.31
CA GLU A 177 15.01 -3.31 4.51
C GLU A 177 14.85 -2.33 3.33
N LEU A 178 14.34 -2.80 2.20
CA LEU A 178 14.10 -1.99 1.01
C LEU A 178 13.24 -0.75 1.31
N ILE A 179 12.30 -0.83 2.24
CA ILE A 179 11.43 0.29 2.61
C ILE A 179 12.24 1.45 3.23
N ILE A 180 13.20 1.11 4.10
CA ILE A 180 14.06 2.10 4.77
C ILE A 180 15.03 2.71 3.76
N LEU A 181 15.66 1.87 2.93
CA LEU A 181 16.58 2.32 1.90
C LEU A 181 15.89 3.25 0.89
N ASN A 182 14.71 2.88 0.43
CA ASN A 182 13.90 3.66 -0.50
C ASN A 182 13.45 4.99 0.13
N GLY A 183 13.02 4.97 1.40
CA GLY A 183 12.71 6.17 2.17
C GLY A 183 13.91 7.11 2.33
N LEU A 184 15.11 6.57 2.60
CA LEU A 184 16.34 7.32 2.72
C LEU A 184 16.74 7.98 1.39
N ILE A 185 16.67 7.24 0.28
CA ILE A 185 16.95 7.76 -1.07
C ILE A 185 16.00 8.92 -1.39
N THR A 186 14.70 8.76 -1.09
CA THR A 186 13.72 9.83 -1.29
C THR A 186 14.03 11.04 -0.41
N PHE A 187 14.34 10.83 0.86
CA PHE A 187 14.68 11.91 1.79
C PHE A 187 15.90 12.70 1.33
N ILE A 188 16.98 12.01 0.91
CA ILE A 188 18.19 12.65 0.37
C ILE A 188 17.87 13.40 -0.93
N GLY A 189 17.10 12.79 -1.83
CA GLY A 189 16.66 13.45 -3.06
C GLY A 189 15.90 14.75 -2.80
N LEU A 190 14.99 14.74 -1.82
CA LEU A 190 14.27 15.95 -1.39
C LEU A 190 15.21 17.00 -0.77
N LEU A 191 16.20 16.58 0.00
CA LEU A 191 17.22 17.50 0.53
C LEU A 191 17.99 18.21 -0.58
N MET A 192 18.33 17.51 -1.66
CA MET A 192 19.08 18.08 -2.80
C MET A 192 18.28 19.16 -3.55
N ILE A 193 16.95 19.00 -3.66
CA ILE A 193 16.10 19.99 -4.33
C ILE A 193 15.49 21.03 -3.37
N SER A 194 15.76 20.91 -2.07
CA SER A 194 15.20 21.80 -1.05
C SER A 194 15.94 23.15 -1.04
N LYS A 195 15.19 24.21 -0.72
CA LYS A 195 15.71 25.56 -0.50
C LYS A 195 15.32 26.01 0.92
N PRO A 196 16.07 26.94 1.53
CA PRO A 196 15.65 27.51 2.80
C PRO A 196 14.29 28.21 2.61
N ALA A 197 13.38 27.95 3.56
CA ALA A 197 12.06 28.59 3.55
C ALA A 197 12.24 30.11 3.73
N THR A 198 11.73 30.88 2.78
CA THR A 198 11.63 32.34 2.91
C THR A 198 10.48 32.65 3.89
N GLU A 199 10.60 33.73 4.65
CA GLU A 199 9.69 34.12 5.75
C GLU A 199 8.20 34.22 5.36
N ASN A 200 7.90 34.35 4.06
CA ASN A 200 6.55 34.43 3.50
C ASN A 200 5.85 33.05 3.28
N THR A 201 6.48 31.92 3.62
CA THR A 201 5.92 30.58 3.39
C THR A 201 5.59 29.83 4.68
N ARG A 202 5.57 30.52 5.82
CA ARG A 202 5.12 29.92 7.09
C ARG A 202 3.61 30.12 7.20
N PHE A 203 2.85 29.05 6.89
CA PHE A 203 1.47 28.86 7.31
C PHE A 203 1.39 27.73 8.32
#